data_4c011cb7cef232d5d30c2486efc6bebc
#
_entry.id   4c011cb7cef232d5d30c2486efc6bebc
#
_cell.length_a   1.000
_cell.length_b   1.000
_cell.length_c   1.000
_cell.angle_alpha   90.00
_cell.angle_beta   90.00
_cell.angle_gamma   90.00
#
_symmetry.space_group_name_H-M   'P 1'
#
loop_
_entity.id
_entity.type
_entity.pdbx_description
1 polymer ?
#
loop_
_entity_poly.entity_id
_entity_poly.type
_entity_poly.pdbx_seq_one_letter_code
_entity_poly.pdbx_strand_id
1 'polypeptide(L)'
;MKKLITLLFGLYKENGQLVVKLFGIKMKFKWCLINQLEDSCCIQDLPKFIKQNTYFPHPVGIVIHPDVKIGKDCIIFQNVTIGRGKYIEHNHSDIPVLGDNVTIYANAVIVNGIRIGNNVTIGAGSIVLKDIPDNSTVAGNPAKVMKQIDTIVQNHE
;
A
#
# COMPACT_ATOMS: atom_id res chain seq x y z
N MET A 1 24.93 3.76 -5.62
CA MET A 1 23.74 3.01 -5.19
C MET A 1 23.20 2.01 -6.23
N LYS A 2 23.06 2.35 -7.53
CA LYS A 2 22.56 1.41 -8.56
C LYS A 2 23.34 0.08 -8.66
N LYS A 3 24.65 0.07 -8.46
CA LYS A 3 25.49 -1.15 -8.51
C LYS A 3 25.30 -2.11 -7.31
N LEU A 4 24.87 -1.59 -6.16
CA LEU A 4 24.70 -2.41 -4.95
C LEU A 4 23.42 -3.25 -4.99
N ILE A 5 22.37 -2.70 -5.60
CA ILE A 5 21.07 -3.40 -5.78
C ILE A 5 21.23 -4.57 -6.75
N THR A 6 22.04 -4.42 -7.80
CA THR A 6 22.30 -5.48 -8.78
C THR A 6 23.04 -6.68 -8.18
N LEU A 7 23.86 -6.47 -7.15
CA LEU A 7 24.64 -7.53 -6.50
C LEU A 7 23.84 -8.35 -5.50
N LEU A 8 22.83 -7.77 -4.86
CA LEU A 8 22.05 -8.43 -3.80
C LEU A 8 20.79 -9.17 -4.32
N PHE A 9 20.30 -8.84 -5.51
CA PHE A 9 18.98 -9.28 -5.97
C PHE A 9 18.95 -9.90 -7.37
N GLY A 10 20.02 -10.41 -7.92
CA GLY A 10 19.98 -11.12 -9.21
C GLY A 10 19.02 -10.50 -10.23
N LEU A 11 19.26 -9.24 -10.61
CA LEU A 11 18.42 -8.48 -11.55
C LEU A 11 18.78 -8.88 -13.01
N TYR A 12 17.81 -9.31 -13.80
CA TYR A 12 18.00 -9.55 -15.23
C TYR A 12 16.75 -9.21 -16.03
N LYS A 13 16.94 -8.93 -17.34
CA LYS A 13 15.83 -8.65 -18.27
C LYS A 13 15.39 -9.93 -18.97
N GLU A 14 14.11 -10.24 -18.93
CA GLU A 14 13.49 -11.32 -19.69
C GLU A 14 12.26 -10.78 -20.44
N ASN A 15 12.26 -10.82 -21.78
CA ASN A 15 11.17 -10.33 -22.65
C ASN A 15 10.70 -8.88 -22.33
N GLY A 16 11.64 -7.96 -22.07
CA GLY A 16 11.35 -6.55 -21.80
C GLY A 16 10.80 -6.28 -20.37
N GLN A 17 10.77 -7.29 -19.53
CA GLN A 17 10.40 -7.17 -18.12
C GLN A 17 11.62 -7.31 -17.24
N LEU A 18 11.65 -6.55 -16.13
CA LEU A 18 12.64 -6.77 -15.09
C LEU A 18 12.23 -7.99 -14.27
N VAL A 19 13.13 -8.94 -14.18
CA VAL A 19 12.97 -10.12 -13.31
C VAL A 19 13.88 -9.93 -12.10
N VAL A 20 13.28 -9.89 -10.94
CA VAL A 20 13.99 -9.87 -9.65
C VAL A 20 13.97 -11.28 -9.07
N LYS A 21 15.14 -11.88 -8.86
CA LYS A 21 15.26 -13.18 -8.22
C LYS A 21 15.60 -12.96 -6.75
N LEU A 22 14.60 -13.10 -5.89
CA LEU A 22 14.74 -12.96 -4.44
C LEU A 22 14.49 -14.33 -3.79
N PHE A 23 15.48 -14.90 -3.13
CA PHE A 23 15.35 -16.20 -2.44
C PHE A 23 14.71 -17.32 -3.28
N GLY A 24 15.07 -17.39 -4.58
CA GLY A 24 14.54 -18.43 -5.48
C GLY A 24 13.18 -18.12 -6.13
N ILE A 25 12.50 -17.08 -5.72
CA ILE A 25 11.22 -16.64 -6.30
C ILE A 25 11.49 -15.68 -7.45
N LYS A 26 10.98 -16.02 -8.66
CA LYS A 26 11.01 -15.11 -9.82
C LYS A 26 9.84 -14.14 -9.74
N MET A 27 10.13 -12.84 -9.61
CA MET A 27 9.14 -11.78 -9.66
C MET A 27 9.35 -10.94 -10.91
N LYS A 28 8.32 -10.84 -11.76
CA LYS A 28 8.37 -10.06 -13.00
C LYS A 28 7.77 -8.68 -12.78
N PHE A 29 8.56 -7.63 -13.01
CA PHE A 29 8.11 -6.24 -12.93
C PHE A 29 8.35 -5.50 -14.25
N LYS A 30 7.45 -4.58 -14.59
CA LYS A 30 7.77 -3.60 -15.64
C LYS A 30 8.89 -2.69 -15.12
N TRP A 31 10.03 -2.70 -15.78
CA TRP A 31 11.20 -1.85 -15.44
C TRP A 31 10.85 -0.37 -15.23
N CYS A 32 9.91 0.13 -16.02
CA CYS A 32 9.39 1.49 -15.93
C CYS A 32 8.76 1.79 -14.55
N LEU A 33 8.06 0.82 -13.97
CA LEU A 33 7.34 0.99 -12.71
C LEU A 33 8.28 1.19 -11.51
N ILE A 34 9.38 0.44 -11.45
CA ILE A 34 10.35 0.54 -10.34
C ILE A 34 11.07 1.88 -10.35
N ASN A 35 11.52 2.33 -11.52
CA ASN A 35 12.18 3.64 -11.65
C ASN A 35 11.22 4.78 -11.28
N GLN A 36 9.94 4.71 -11.69
CA GLN A 36 8.95 5.71 -11.29
C GLN A 36 8.69 5.72 -9.78
N LEU A 37 8.65 4.56 -9.13
CA LEU A 37 8.49 4.48 -7.67
C LEU A 37 9.68 5.11 -6.94
N GLU A 38 10.90 4.92 -7.43
CA GLU A 38 12.11 5.51 -6.83
C GLU A 38 12.23 7.01 -7.09
N ASP A 39 11.87 7.47 -8.29
CA ASP A 39 12.08 8.86 -8.72
C ASP A 39 10.91 9.79 -8.35
N SER A 40 9.68 9.27 -8.25
CA SER A 40 8.46 10.06 -8.11
C SER A 40 7.68 9.81 -6.83
N CYS A 41 8.11 8.87 -6.00
CA CYS A 41 7.42 8.48 -4.78
C CYS A 41 8.37 8.46 -3.57
N CYS A 42 7.84 8.79 -2.39
CA CYS A 42 8.57 8.65 -1.13
C CYS A 42 8.09 7.36 -0.43
N ILE A 43 8.59 6.22 -0.89
CA ILE A 43 8.33 4.89 -0.30
C ILE A 43 9.66 4.32 0.17
N GLN A 44 9.96 4.45 1.47
CA GLN A 44 11.28 4.12 2.00
C GLN A 44 11.57 2.61 2.09
N ASP A 45 10.55 1.77 2.17
CA ASP A 45 10.69 0.31 2.25
C ASP A 45 9.93 -0.38 1.09
N LEU A 46 10.30 -0.04 -0.14
CA LEU A 46 9.70 -0.63 -1.34
C LEU A 46 9.76 -2.18 -1.37
N PRO A 47 10.86 -2.85 -0.94
CA PRO A 47 10.91 -4.31 -0.88
C PRO A 47 9.79 -4.95 -0.06
N LYS A 48 9.34 -4.31 1.02
CA LYS A 48 8.23 -4.78 1.85
C LYS A 48 6.92 -4.81 1.07
N PHE A 49 6.61 -3.75 0.33
CA PHE A 49 5.40 -3.67 -0.49
C PHE A 49 5.40 -4.70 -1.63
N ILE A 50 6.55 -4.91 -2.25
CA ILE A 50 6.74 -5.94 -3.27
C ILE A 50 6.48 -7.33 -2.68
N LYS A 51 7.01 -7.63 -1.50
CA LYS A 51 6.80 -8.91 -0.80
C LYS A 51 5.34 -9.18 -0.47
N GLN A 52 4.57 -8.13 -0.19
CA GLN A 52 3.15 -8.19 0.08
C GLN A 52 2.28 -8.16 -1.19
N ASN A 53 2.88 -8.23 -2.38
CA ASN A 53 2.20 -8.15 -3.66
C ASN A 53 1.38 -6.85 -3.83
N THR A 54 1.89 -5.73 -3.29
CA THR A 54 1.24 -4.43 -3.44
C THR A 54 1.42 -3.92 -4.87
N TYR A 55 0.32 -3.52 -5.51
CA TYR A 55 0.30 -3.00 -6.87
C TYR A 55 0.13 -1.48 -6.90
N PHE A 56 0.93 -0.81 -7.70
CA PHE A 56 0.91 0.64 -7.92
C PHE A 56 0.59 0.93 -9.39
N PRO A 57 -0.69 1.14 -9.77
CA PRO A 57 -1.08 1.37 -11.17
C PRO A 57 -0.42 2.60 -11.80
N HIS A 58 -0.35 3.67 -11.03
CA HIS A 58 0.19 4.97 -11.43
C HIS A 58 1.11 5.50 -10.33
N PRO A 59 2.38 5.07 -10.26
CA PRO A 59 3.27 5.39 -9.15
C PRO A 59 3.88 6.81 -9.27
N VAL A 60 3.06 7.80 -8.97
CA VAL A 60 3.45 9.22 -8.94
C VAL A 60 2.93 9.86 -7.66
N GLY A 61 3.78 10.59 -6.94
CA GLY A 61 3.43 11.38 -5.77
C GLY A 61 2.95 10.56 -4.57
N ILE A 62 3.25 9.26 -4.52
CA ILE A 62 2.86 8.41 -3.39
C ILE A 62 3.85 8.62 -2.25
N VAL A 63 3.32 8.90 -1.06
CA VAL A 63 4.11 9.09 0.16
C VAL A 63 3.66 8.09 1.21
N ILE A 64 4.54 7.19 1.63
CA ILE A 64 4.24 6.18 2.63
C ILE A 64 5.32 6.17 3.72
N HIS A 65 4.90 6.35 4.97
CA HIS A 65 5.79 6.28 6.13
C HIS A 65 6.41 4.86 6.25
N PRO A 66 7.71 4.73 6.57
CA PRO A 66 8.42 3.44 6.56
C PRO A 66 7.81 2.40 7.52
N ASP A 67 7.27 2.84 8.65
CA ASP A 67 6.71 1.95 9.67
C ASP A 67 5.26 1.53 9.39
N VAL A 68 4.62 2.01 8.32
CA VAL A 68 3.27 1.58 7.92
C VAL A 68 3.26 0.08 7.71
N LYS A 69 2.38 -0.62 8.40
CA LYS A 69 2.14 -2.04 8.18
C LYS A 69 1.07 -2.19 7.10
N ILE A 70 1.34 -3.04 6.13
CA ILE A 70 0.41 -3.31 5.04
C ILE A 70 0.25 -4.81 4.86
N GLY A 71 -0.98 -5.25 4.63
CA GLY A 71 -1.31 -6.63 4.28
C GLY A 71 -0.97 -6.96 2.83
N LYS A 72 -1.49 -8.08 2.35
CA LYS A 72 -1.24 -8.60 1.00
C LYS A 72 -2.22 -8.02 -0.01
N ASP A 73 -1.83 -8.09 -1.29
CA ASP A 73 -2.69 -7.82 -2.45
C ASP A 73 -3.35 -6.44 -2.43
N CYS A 74 -2.66 -5.43 -1.88
CA CYS A 74 -3.16 -4.07 -1.84
C CYS A 74 -2.90 -3.33 -3.15
N ILE A 75 -3.78 -2.37 -3.48
CA ILE A 75 -3.67 -1.52 -4.67
C ILE A 75 -3.63 -0.06 -4.22
N ILE A 76 -2.58 0.67 -4.59
CA ILE A 76 -2.38 2.06 -4.19
C ILE A 76 -2.19 2.93 -5.43
N PHE A 77 -3.13 3.84 -5.65
CA PHE A 77 -3.10 4.77 -6.78
C PHE A 77 -2.22 6.00 -6.50
N GLN A 78 -2.08 6.86 -7.50
CA GLN A 78 -1.23 8.06 -7.44
C GLN A 78 -1.65 9.04 -6.33
N ASN A 79 -0.67 9.83 -5.86
CA ASN A 79 -0.82 10.90 -4.88
C ASN A 79 -1.45 10.46 -3.55
N VAL A 80 -1.38 9.18 -3.22
CA VAL A 80 -1.83 8.65 -1.93
C VAL A 80 -0.80 8.98 -0.86
N THR A 81 -1.27 9.46 0.29
CA THR A 81 -0.44 9.68 1.47
C THR A 81 -0.87 8.74 2.59
N ILE A 82 0.08 7.94 3.12
CA ILE A 82 -0.14 7.08 4.29
C ILE A 82 0.94 7.40 5.31
N GLY A 83 0.53 7.98 6.44
CA GLY A 83 1.54 8.44 7.37
C GLY A 83 1.04 8.71 8.78
N ARG A 84 1.99 9.19 9.58
CA ARG A 84 1.76 9.61 10.95
C ARG A 84 0.90 10.88 10.96
N GLY A 85 -0.04 10.97 11.89
CA GLY A 85 -0.82 12.18 12.08
C GLY A 85 -0.06 13.22 12.87
N LYS A 86 -0.11 13.18 14.21
CA LYS A 86 0.63 14.06 15.09
C LYS A 86 2.02 13.48 15.35
N TYR A 87 3.07 14.27 15.12
CA TYR A 87 4.42 13.89 15.52
C TYR A 87 4.53 13.94 17.05
N ILE A 88 4.55 12.76 17.67
CA ILE A 88 4.91 12.59 19.07
C ILE A 88 6.17 11.74 19.08
N GLU A 89 7.26 12.28 19.59
CA GLU A 89 8.53 11.54 19.71
C GLU A 89 8.29 10.17 20.35
N HIS A 90 8.79 9.13 19.69
CA HIS A 90 8.82 7.74 20.17
C HIS A 90 7.48 7.01 20.37
N ASN A 91 6.37 7.51 19.85
CA ASN A 91 5.11 6.75 19.91
C ASN A 91 4.77 6.11 18.55
N HIS A 92 5.04 4.81 18.40
CA HIS A 92 4.71 4.04 17.19
C HIS A 92 3.21 3.75 17.01
N SER A 93 2.36 4.13 18.00
CA SER A 93 0.91 3.91 17.93
C SER A 93 0.19 4.84 16.93
N ASP A 94 0.89 5.86 16.42
CA ASP A 94 0.31 6.88 15.52
C ASP A 94 0.48 6.53 14.02
N ILE A 95 0.80 5.28 13.72
CA ILE A 95 1.07 4.81 12.36
C ILE A 95 -0.05 3.90 11.87
N PRO A 96 -0.57 4.13 10.65
CA PRO A 96 -1.62 3.30 10.08
C PRO A 96 -1.21 1.84 9.91
N VAL A 97 -2.20 0.96 10.10
CA VAL A 97 -2.09 -0.47 9.83
C VAL A 97 -3.19 -0.85 8.84
N LEU A 98 -2.80 -1.42 7.69
CA LEU A 98 -3.71 -1.85 6.64
C LEU A 98 -3.77 -3.39 6.61
N GLY A 99 -4.97 -3.91 6.44
CA GLY A 99 -5.23 -5.33 6.21
C GLY A 99 -4.92 -5.77 4.77
N ASP A 100 -5.43 -6.95 4.43
CA ASP A 100 -5.28 -7.55 3.10
C ASP A 100 -6.33 -7.01 2.11
N ASN A 101 -5.99 -7.01 0.83
CA ASN A 101 -6.89 -6.64 -0.27
C ASN A 101 -7.52 -5.23 -0.10
N VAL A 102 -6.68 -4.26 0.27
CA VAL A 102 -7.11 -2.87 0.42
C VAL A 102 -6.82 -2.10 -0.85
N THR A 103 -7.84 -1.46 -1.42
CA THR A 103 -7.71 -0.58 -2.59
C THR A 103 -7.82 0.87 -2.17
N ILE A 104 -6.80 1.68 -2.46
CA ILE A 104 -6.72 3.09 -2.11
C ILE A 104 -6.66 3.91 -3.39
N TYR A 105 -7.74 4.61 -3.69
CA TYR A 105 -7.82 5.44 -4.89
C TYR A 105 -7.06 6.77 -4.75
N ALA A 106 -6.85 7.41 -5.89
CA ALA A 106 -6.00 8.59 -6.04
C ALA A 106 -6.31 9.72 -5.06
N ASN A 107 -5.27 10.42 -4.61
CA ASN A 107 -5.34 11.58 -3.70
C ASN A 107 -5.94 11.27 -2.31
N ALA A 108 -6.07 10.01 -1.92
CA ALA A 108 -6.52 9.67 -0.57
C ALA A 108 -5.40 9.92 0.46
N VAL A 109 -5.82 10.33 1.66
CA VAL A 109 -4.93 10.59 2.80
C VAL A 109 -5.36 9.72 3.97
N ILE A 110 -4.44 8.91 4.49
CA ILE A 110 -4.65 8.02 5.63
C ILE A 110 -3.63 8.39 6.69
N VAL A 111 -4.08 8.91 7.81
CA VAL A 111 -3.19 9.41 8.87
C VAL A 111 -3.68 8.98 10.25
N ASN A 112 -2.81 9.11 11.23
CA ASN A 112 -2.96 8.63 12.61
C ASN A 112 -2.79 7.10 12.75
N GLY A 113 -2.79 6.61 13.99
CA GLY A 113 -2.66 5.19 14.33
C GLY A 113 -3.92 4.37 14.08
N ILE A 114 -4.55 4.56 12.92
CA ILE A 114 -5.81 3.91 12.57
C ILE A 114 -5.60 2.53 11.96
N ARG A 115 -6.63 1.71 12.08
CA ARG A 115 -6.67 0.38 11.48
C ARG A 115 -7.65 0.36 10.30
N ILE A 116 -7.17 -0.09 9.17
CA ILE A 116 -7.96 -0.38 7.99
C ILE A 116 -8.09 -1.90 7.91
N GLY A 117 -9.30 -2.40 7.90
CA GLY A 117 -9.59 -3.82 7.81
C GLY A 117 -9.25 -4.44 6.45
N ASN A 118 -9.66 -5.69 6.26
CA ASN A 118 -9.48 -6.42 5.01
C ASN A 118 -10.60 -6.11 4.01
N ASN A 119 -10.32 -6.26 2.72
CA ASN A 119 -11.29 -6.03 1.63
C ASN A 119 -11.90 -4.61 1.69
N VAL A 120 -11.09 -3.61 1.98
CA VAL A 120 -11.54 -2.23 2.10
C VAL A 120 -11.25 -1.46 0.82
N THR A 121 -12.21 -0.65 0.40
CA THR A 121 -12.06 0.31 -0.70
C THR A 121 -12.13 1.74 -0.18
N ILE A 122 -11.07 2.52 -0.40
CA ILE A 122 -11.00 3.93 -0.03
C ILE A 122 -11.12 4.77 -1.30
N GLY A 123 -12.19 5.54 -1.39
CA GLY A 123 -12.51 6.39 -2.54
C GLY A 123 -11.49 7.50 -2.77
N ALA A 124 -11.43 7.99 -4.00
CA ALA A 124 -10.51 9.06 -4.39
C ALA A 124 -10.73 10.33 -3.57
N GLY A 125 -9.65 11.04 -3.20
CA GLY A 125 -9.69 12.26 -2.42
C GLY A 125 -10.20 12.12 -0.98
N SER A 126 -10.31 10.89 -0.47
CA SER A 126 -10.80 10.63 0.89
C SER A 126 -9.77 10.96 1.94
N ILE A 127 -10.22 11.51 3.08
CA ILE A 127 -9.38 11.72 4.26
C ILE A 127 -9.85 10.79 5.37
N VAL A 128 -9.08 9.74 5.62
CA VAL A 128 -9.40 8.69 6.59
C VAL A 128 -8.72 9.02 7.93
N LEU A 129 -9.54 9.27 8.95
CA LEU A 129 -9.11 9.70 10.28
C LEU A 129 -9.57 8.74 11.39
N LYS A 130 -10.28 7.67 11.05
CA LYS A 130 -10.83 6.68 11.99
C LYS A 130 -10.66 5.28 11.44
N ASP A 131 -10.73 4.31 12.31
CA ASP A 131 -10.68 2.88 11.94
C ASP A 131 -11.80 2.55 10.94
N ILE A 132 -11.46 1.68 9.99
CA ILE A 132 -12.38 1.19 8.97
C ILE A 132 -12.52 -0.34 9.14
N PRO A 133 -13.74 -0.84 9.32
CA PRO A 133 -13.98 -2.27 9.45
C PRO A 133 -13.77 -3.01 8.12
N ASP A 134 -13.64 -4.33 8.21
CA ASP A 134 -13.53 -5.22 7.06
C ASP A 134 -14.71 -5.04 6.08
N ASN A 135 -14.50 -5.38 4.83
CA ASN A 135 -15.50 -5.42 3.76
C ASN A 135 -16.25 -4.10 3.55
N SER A 136 -15.56 -2.97 3.76
CA SER A 136 -16.15 -1.63 3.70
C SER A 136 -15.67 -0.83 2.50
N THR A 137 -16.57 0.00 1.97
CA THR A 137 -16.23 1.09 1.06
C THR A 137 -16.42 2.40 1.76
N VAL A 138 -15.38 3.24 1.79
CA VAL A 138 -15.37 4.56 2.43
C VAL A 138 -15.03 5.66 1.44
N ALA A 139 -15.62 6.83 1.60
CA ALA A 139 -15.32 8.00 0.77
C ALA A 139 -15.60 9.30 1.51
N GLY A 140 -14.99 10.39 1.03
CA GLY A 140 -15.23 11.77 1.48
C GLY A 140 -14.16 12.34 2.38
N ASN A 141 -14.37 13.60 2.78
CA ASN A 141 -13.51 14.35 3.70
C ASN A 141 -14.35 14.99 4.83
N PRO A 142 -14.32 14.48 6.06
CA PRO A 142 -13.70 13.22 6.46
C PRO A 142 -14.41 12.00 5.85
N ALA A 143 -13.66 10.90 5.66
CA ALA A 143 -14.20 9.67 5.07
C ALA A 143 -15.29 9.05 5.94
N LYS A 144 -16.39 8.61 5.29
CA LYS A 144 -17.50 7.91 5.92
C LYS A 144 -17.71 6.57 5.21
N VAL A 145 -18.23 5.60 5.94
CA VAL A 145 -18.61 4.31 5.36
C VAL A 145 -19.82 4.53 4.44
N MET A 146 -19.63 4.25 3.16
CA MET A 146 -20.67 4.34 2.14
C MET A 146 -21.40 3.00 1.97
N LYS A 147 -20.68 1.91 2.13
CA LYS A 147 -21.19 0.54 2.02
C LYS A 147 -20.34 -0.37 2.89
N GLN A 148 -21.00 -1.28 3.58
CA GLN A 148 -20.36 -2.40 4.27
C GLN A 148 -21.09 -3.68 3.86
N ILE A 149 -20.33 -4.74 3.55
CA ILE A 149 -20.90 -6.05 3.23
C ILE A 149 -20.70 -6.90 4.48
N ASP A 150 -21.82 -7.21 5.16
CA ASP A 150 -21.81 -8.14 6.27
C ASP A 150 -21.45 -9.53 5.74
N THR A 151 -20.44 -10.14 6.33
CA THR A 151 -20.13 -11.54 6.03
C THR A 151 -21.22 -12.38 6.68
N ILE A 152 -22.23 -12.80 5.89
CA ILE A 152 -23.20 -13.76 6.35
C ILE A 152 -22.45 -15.06 6.56
N VAL A 153 -22.21 -15.41 7.82
CA VAL A 153 -21.75 -16.75 8.20
C VAL A 153 -22.93 -17.68 7.90
N GLN A 154 -22.90 -18.35 6.76
CA GLN A 154 -23.80 -19.47 6.50
C GLN A 154 -23.35 -20.60 7.41
N ASN A 155 -23.97 -20.70 8.59
CA ASN A 155 -23.94 -21.91 9.37
C ASN A 155 -24.75 -22.95 8.58
N HIS A 156 -24.07 -23.83 7.89
CA HIS A 156 -24.65 -25.07 7.41
C HIS A 156 -24.80 -25.98 8.63
N GLU A 157 -26.04 -26.12 9.10
CA GLU A 157 -26.44 -27.21 9.96
C GLU A 157 -26.46 -28.53 9.18
#